data_78a8b044130db3ff275720cf03f7a019
#
_entry.id   78a8b044130db3ff275720cf03f7a019
#
_cell.length_a   1.000
_cell.length_b   1.000
_cell.length_c   1.000
_cell.angle_alpha   90.00
_cell.angle_beta   90.00
_cell.angle_gamma   90.00
#
_symmetry.space_group_name_H-M   'P 1'
#
loop_
_entity.id
_entity.type
_entity.pdbx_description
1 polymer ?
#
loop_
_entity_poly.entity_id
_entity_poly.type
_entity_poly.pdbx_seq_one_letter_code
_entity_poly.pdbx_strand_id
1 'polypeptide(L)'
;ATTKSRFLIWDMSWQGVKENPVLGWGQDNYILVFNKYYDPKMYGQEPWFDRSHNVFFDWLIAGGFLGLLAYLSIFVTALYYIFRPNGKFSNIEKGVLAGLLSAYFFQNIFVFDNMISYLMFFSVIAYINWRDMEDQEVKNKYINNNKNDAKNTWLDITYPVSVIIALFFVLYFANIKPIIASTTLIQSLSPQQAGPSKNLEYFEKVFSLGTFGSGEAREQLIQAALRIQSFPNASQEIKQKFFDLAVKEMNTQISENPKDARYELFFGSFLNKFGLYDEAIKRLDRARELSPKKQSILFEIGSSYLAKGDYQKALSLLKEAYESEKNFQEAQFLYGLGALYARQDKLAEELILPIYGTMIIPDDRIINVYATRGDYGKVATIWQMRIKNDPNNADYHVSLAASYLKLGERIGAVAELRKAIELKPELKLQGEYFIKEIEAGRNP
;
A
#
# COMPACT_ATOMS: atom_id res chain seq x y z
N ALA A 1 12.60 -6.89 -3.64
CA ALA A 1 12.09 -8.20 -4.08
C ALA A 1 13.20 -9.24 -4.06
N THR A 2 12.93 -10.45 -3.57
CA THR A 2 13.85 -11.59 -3.62
C THR A 2 13.94 -12.13 -5.04
N THR A 3 14.97 -12.94 -5.36
CA THR A 3 15.07 -13.57 -6.70
C THR A 3 13.81 -14.41 -7.03
N LYS A 4 13.27 -15.12 -6.04
CA LYS A 4 12.06 -15.93 -6.22
C LYS A 4 10.84 -15.06 -6.56
N SER A 5 10.64 -13.94 -5.88
CA SER A 5 9.52 -13.04 -6.16
C SER A 5 9.63 -12.39 -7.54
N ARG A 6 10.84 -12.08 -8.01
CA ARG A 6 11.04 -11.55 -9.38
C ARG A 6 10.55 -12.52 -10.45
N PHE A 7 10.85 -13.81 -10.33
CA PHE A 7 10.35 -14.80 -11.28
C PHE A 7 8.81 -14.90 -11.28
N LEU A 8 8.18 -14.82 -10.11
CA LEU A 8 6.72 -14.77 -10.02
C LEU A 8 6.15 -13.49 -10.68
N ILE A 9 6.78 -12.34 -10.42
CA ILE A 9 6.41 -11.07 -11.04
C ILE A 9 6.56 -11.13 -12.57
N TRP A 10 7.63 -11.71 -13.08
CA TRP A 10 7.87 -11.86 -14.52
C TRP A 10 6.87 -12.82 -15.18
N ASP A 11 6.47 -13.89 -14.50
CA ASP A 11 5.42 -14.77 -14.99
C ASP A 11 4.08 -14.04 -15.10
N MET A 12 3.69 -13.30 -14.05
CA MET A 12 2.49 -12.44 -14.07
C MET A 12 2.58 -11.39 -15.18
N SER A 13 3.74 -10.75 -15.35
CA SER A 13 3.99 -9.78 -16.43
C SER A 13 3.80 -10.42 -17.80
N TRP A 14 4.33 -11.63 -18.00
CA TRP A 14 4.20 -12.35 -19.27
C TRP A 14 2.74 -12.70 -19.59
N GLN A 15 1.93 -13.03 -18.58
CA GLN A 15 0.49 -13.23 -18.76
C GLN A 15 -0.19 -11.92 -19.22
N GLY A 16 0.18 -10.77 -18.64
CA GLY A 16 -0.29 -9.47 -19.08
C GLY A 16 0.12 -9.12 -20.52
N VAL A 17 1.37 -9.42 -20.89
CA VAL A 17 1.85 -9.22 -22.28
C VAL A 17 1.04 -10.01 -23.27
N LYS A 18 0.71 -11.28 -22.98
CA LYS A 18 -0.10 -12.12 -23.87
C LYS A 18 -1.50 -11.54 -24.12
N GLU A 19 -2.06 -10.83 -23.16
CA GLU A 19 -3.39 -10.24 -23.30
C GLU A 19 -3.37 -8.98 -24.19
N ASN A 20 -2.34 -8.11 -24.02
CA ASN A 20 -2.20 -6.87 -24.77
C ASN A 20 -0.82 -6.76 -25.44
N PRO A 21 -0.50 -7.60 -26.44
CA PRO A 21 0.89 -7.74 -26.93
C PRO A 21 1.38 -6.54 -27.72
N VAL A 22 0.51 -5.82 -28.46
CA VAL A 22 0.95 -4.82 -29.43
C VAL A 22 1.19 -3.45 -28.79
N LEU A 23 0.20 -2.94 -28.06
CA LEU A 23 0.19 -1.60 -27.45
C LEU A 23 0.32 -1.62 -25.92
N GLY A 24 0.32 -2.82 -25.31
CA GLY A 24 0.40 -2.97 -23.86
C GLY A 24 -0.83 -2.49 -23.11
N TRP A 25 -0.64 -2.22 -21.82
CA TRP A 25 -1.68 -1.77 -20.87
C TRP A 25 -1.65 -0.25 -20.66
N GLY A 26 -0.64 0.44 -21.18
CA GLY A 26 -0.39 1.85 -20.92
C GLY A 26 0.64 2.07 -19.80
N GLN A 27 1.20 3.28 -19.81
CA GLN A 27 2.20 3.69 -18.81
C GLN A 27 1.58 3.66 -17.40
N ASP A 28 2.38 3.27 -16.41
CA ASP A 28 2.02 3.17 -14.98
C ASP A 28 0.84 2.23 -14.63
N ASN A 29 0.42 1.37 -15.57
CA ASN A 29 -0.68 0.42 -15.39
C ASN A 29 -0.22 -1.01 -15.00
N TYR A 30 1.04 -1.19 -14.58
CA TYR A 30 1.52 -2.50 -14.13
C TYR A 30 0.68 -3.07 -12.99
N ILE A 31 0.20 -2.24 -12.08
CA ILE A 31 -0.65 -2.65 -10.95
C ILE A 31 -1.91 -3.42 -11.39
N LEU A 32 -2.47 -3.11 -12.56
CA LEU A 32 -3.65 -3.79 -13.10
C LEU A 32 -3.30 -5.23 -13.50
N VAL A 33 -2.12 -5.42 -14.12
CA VAL A 33 -1.59 -6.75 -14.48
C VAL A 33 -1.29 -7.56 -13.21
N PHE A 34 -0.60 -6.94 -12.25
CA PHE A 34 -0.28 -7.56 -10.97
C PHE A 34 -1.55 -8.03 -10.25
N ASN A 35 -2.58 -7.20 -10.16
CA ASN A 35 -3.85 -7.55 -9.52
C ASN A 35 -4.55 -8.71 -10.24
N LYS A 36 -4.68 -8.63 -11.56
CA LYS A 36 -5.39 -9.61 -12.37
C LYS A 36 -4.75 -11.00 -12.34
N TYR A 37 -3.42 -11.05 -12.39
CA TYR A 37 -2.65 -12.29 -12.48
C TYR A 37 -1.94 -12.65 -11.17
N TYR A 38 -2.33 -12.04 -10.05
CA TYR A 38 -1.72 -12.27 -8.75
C TYR A 38 -1.50 -13.76 -8.45
N ASP A 39 -0.26 -14.11 -8.10
CA ASP A 39 0.10 -15.46 -7.64
C ASP A 39 0.07 -15.51 -6.10
N PRO A 40 -0.75 -16.38 -5.49
CA PRO A 40 -0.82 -16.54 -4.03
C PRO A 40 0.51 -16.79 -3.33
N LYS A 41 1.52 -17.32 -4.03
CA LYS A 41 2.88 -17.51 -3.49
C LYS A 41 3.60 -16.19 -3.18
N MET A 42 3.04 -15.06 -3.59
CA MET A 42 3.55 -13.72 -3.26
C MET A 42 3.21 -13.25 -1.83
N TYR A 43 2.52 -14.03 -1.03
CA TYR A 43 2.03 -13.67 0.32
C TYR A 43 3.10 -13.12 1.27
N GLY A 44 4.35 -13.54 1.13
CA GLY A 44 5.48 -13.08 1.98
C GLY A 44 6.25 -11.89 1.40
N GLN A 45 5.74 -11.24 0.37
CA GLN A 45 6.36 -10.11 -0.30
C GLN A 45 5.55 -8.82 -0.04
N GLU A 46 5.98 -7.73 -0.68
CA GLU A 46 5.20 -6.49 -0.67
C GLU A 46 3.76 -6.75 -1.16
N PRO A 47 2.76 -6.12 -0.53
CA PRO A 47 1.36 -6.42 -0.85
C PRO A 47 0.96 -5.99 -2.26
N TRP A 48 1.68 -5.02 -2.83
CA TRP A 48 1.42 -4.42 -4.15
C TRP A 48 2.73 -4.14 -4.87
N PHE A 49 2.72 -4.34 -6.19
CA PHE A 49 3.83 -3.99 -7.07
C PHE A 49 3.33 -3.10 -8.19
N ASP A 50 4.00 -1.97 -8.39
CA ASP A 50 3.74 -0.99 -9.46
C ASP A 50 4.70 -1.15 -10.64
N ARG A 51 5.71 -2.04 -10.52
CA ARG A 51 6.75 -2.31 -11.53
C ARG A 51 7.10 -3.80 -11.55
N SER A 52 7.58 -4.29 -12.69
CA SER A 52 8.00 -5.69 -12.84
C SER A 52 9.41 -5.98 -12.29
N HIS A 53 10.16 -4.98 -11.85
CA HIS A 53 11.59 -5.07 -11.53
C HIS A 53 12.44 -5.59 -12.69
N ASN A 54 12.02 -5.29 -13.93
CA ASN A 54 12.71 -5.58 -15.17
C ASN A 54 12.23 -4.59 -16.23
N VAL A 55 13.10 -3.70 -16.68
CA VAL A 55 12.74 -2.62 -17.61
C VAL A 55 12.13 -3.16 -18.91
N PHE A 56 12.54 -4.33 -19.38
CA PHE A 56 12.01 -4.90 -20.62
C PHE A 56 10.55 -5.33 -20.45
N PHE A 57 10.20 -5.94 -19.30
CA PHE A 57 8.80 -6.21 -18.96
C PHE A 57 8.02 -4.93 -18.70
N ASP A 58 8.61 -3.92 -18.09
CA ASP A 58 7.93 -2.64 -17.87
C ASP A 58 7.56 -2.01 -19.23
N TRP A 59 8.46 -2.01 -20.22
CA TRP A 59 8.16 -1.54 -21.57
C TRP A 59 7.14 -2.42 -22.33
N LEU A 60 7.20 -3.75 -22.15
CA LEU A 60 6.22 -4.67 -22.71
C LEU A 60 4.82 -4.44 -22.14
N ILE A 61 4.72 -4.18 -20.83
CA ILE A 61 3.42 -3.87 -20.19
C ILE A 61 2.96 -2.46 -20.59
N ALA A 62 3.84 -1.47 -20.58
CA ALA A 62 3.47 -0.09 -20.88
C ALA A 62 3.08 0.13 -22.35
N GLY A 63 3.86 -0.41 -23.29
CA GLY A 63 3.72 -0.11 -24.71
C GLY A 63 3.69 -1.33 -25.64
N GLY A 64 3.59 -2.53 -25.10
CA GLY A 64 3.63 -3.77 -25.86
C GLY A 64 4.95 -3.98 -26.59
N PHE A 65 4.93 -4.83 -27.60
CA PHE A 65 6.11 -5.04 -28.44
C PHE A 65 6.55 -3.76 -29.18
N LEU A 66 5.63 -2.86 -29.54
CA LEU A 66 5.99 -1.58 -30.15
C LEU A 66 6.78 -0.69 -29.19
N GLY A 67 6.36 -0.61 -27.94
CA GLY A 67 7.08 0.14 -26.91
C GLY A 67 8.46 -0.43 -26.62
N LEU A 68 8.57 -1.76 -26.50
CA LEU A 68 9.86 -2.41 -26.32
C LEU A 68 10.78 -2.19 -27.52
N LEU A 69 10.30 -2.34 -28.75
CA LEU A 69 11.10 -2.10 -29.95
C LEU A 69 11.58 -0.65 -30.04
N ALA A 70 10.71 0.33 -29.69
CA ALA A 70 11.11 1.72 -29.62
C ALA A 70 12.21 1.96 -28.58
N TYR A 71 12.09 1.36 -27.39
CA TYR A 71 13.13 1.43 -26.36
C TYR A 71 14.45 0.80 -26.82
N LEU A 72 14.42 -0.40 -27.37
CA LEU A 72 15.62 -1.09 -27.86
C LEU A 72 16.27 -0.36 -29.04
N SER A 73 15.48 0.33 -29.87
CA SER A 73 16.01 1.11 -31.01
C SER A 73 16.97 2.22 -30.56
N ILE A 74 16.80 2.76 -29.34
CA ILE A 74 17.73 3.76 -28.78
C ILE A 74 19.12 3.16 -28.61
N PHE A 75 19.23 1.95 -28.07
CA PHE A 75 20.51 1.24 -27.91
C PHE A 75 21.14 0.88 -29.26
N VAL A 76 20.32 0.34 -30.16
CA VAL A 76 20.79 -0.01 -31.52
C VAL A 76 21.32 1.23 -32.24
N THR A 77 20.60 2.34 -32.15
CA THR A 77 21.00 3.61 -32.76
C THR A 77 22.28 4.15 -32.13
N ALA A 78 22.39 4.12 -30.79
CA ALA A 78 23.59 4.57 -30.11
C ALA A 78 24.83 3.73 -30.52
N LEU A 79 24.70 2.39 -30.52
CA LEU A 79 25.76 1.47 -30.92
C LEU A 79 26.14 1.69 -32.40
N TYR A 80 25.15 1.90 -33.27
CA TYR A 80 25.42 2.22 -34.66
C TYR A 80 26.27 3.48 -34.81
N TYR A 81 25.94 4.58 -34.13
CA TYR A 81 26.74 5.81 -34.19
C TYR A 81 28.14 5.64 -33.57
N ILE A 82 28.31 4.85 -32.52
CA ILE A 82 29.60 4.54 -31.90
C ILE A 82 30.51 3.76 -32.89
N PHE A 83 29.97 2.76 -33.58
CA PHE A 83 30.76 1.81 -34.39
C PHE A 83 30.70 1.99 -35.89
N ARG A 84 29.92 2.94 -36.41
CA ARG A 84 29.80 3.13 -37.85
C ARG A 84 31.17 3.40 -38.52
N PRO A 85 31.36 2.97 -39.81
CA PRO A 85 32.54 3.33 -40.58
C PRO A 85 32.65 4.85 -40.66
N ASN A 86 33.89 5.36 -40.57
CA ASN A 86 34.19 6.80 -40.54
C ASN A 86 33.58 7.57 -39.35
N GLY A 87 33.17 6.90 -38.30
CA GLY A 87 32.77 7.53 -37.04
C GLY A 87 33.95 8.17 -36.30
N LYS A 88 33.67 9.19 -35.49
CA LYS A 88 34.68 10.06 -34.86
C LYS A 88 35.22 9.55 -33.54
N PHE A 89 34.69 8.46 -33.04
CA PHE A 89 35.08 7.90 -31.76
C PHE A 89 36.42 7.13 -31.85
N SER A 90 37.35 7.44 -30.99
CA SER A 90 38.55 6.65 -30.78
C SER A 90 38.21 5.24 -30.27
N ASN A 91 39.13 4.29 -30.40
CA ASN A 91 38.90 2.92 -29.89
C ASN A 91 38.64 2.89 -28.39
N ILE A 92 39.25 3.80 -27.62
CA ILE A 92 39.05 3.93 -26.17
C ILE A 92 37.61 4.43 -25.90
N GLU A 93 37.17 5.50 -26.58
CA GLU A 93 35.81 6.03 -26.44
C GLU A 93 34.76 4.97 -26.80
N LYS A 94 34.95 4.24 -27.90
CA LYS A 94 34.09 3.13 -28.32
C LYS A 94 33.97 2.08 -27.21
N GLY A 95 35.09 1.68 -26.62
CA GLY A 95 35.12 0.70 -25.51
C GLY A 95 34.39 1.20 -24.28
N VAL A 96 34.63 2.45 -23.87
CA VAL A 96 33.98 3.04 -22.67
C VAL A 96 32.47 3.21 -22.90
N LEU A 97 32.05 3.79 -24.02
CA LEU A 97 30.63 4.03 -24.30
C LEU A 97 29.84 2.73 -24.47
N ALA A 98 30.39 1.74 -25.20
CA ALA A 98 29.77 0.43 -25.33
C ALA A 98 29.71 -0.29 -23.97
N GLY A 99 30.75 -0.18 -23.14
CA GLY A 99 30.79 -0.73 -21.80
C GLY A 99 29.70 -0.12 -20.90
N LEU A 100 29.53 1.22 -20.91
CA LEU A 100 28.48 1.92 -20.16
C LEU A 100 27.08 1.48 -20.60
N LEU A 101 26.82 1.45 -21.92
CA LEU A 101 25.51 1.01 -22.46
C LEU A 101 25.23 -0.45 -22.11
N SER A 102 26.24 -1.33 -22.18
CA SER A 102 26.09 -2.76 -21.83
C SER A 102 25.83 -2.95 -20.34
N ALA A 103 26.55 -2.22 -19.48
CA ALA A 103 26.33 -2.28 -18.03
C ALA A 103 24.92 -1.80 -17.66
N TYR A 104 24.46 -0.70 -18.23
CA TYR A 104 23.11 -0.20 -18.03
C TYR A 104 22.04 -1.18 -18.54
N PHE A 105 22.23 -1.74 -19.73
CA PHE A 105 21.35 -2.76 -20.30
C PHE A 105 21.25 -3.99 -19.39
N PHE A 106 22.38 -4.48 -18.86
CA PHE A 106 22.44 -5.61 -17.95
C PHE A 106 21.72 -5.29 -16.63
N GLN A 107 21.95 -4.11 -16.04
CA GLN A 107 21.28 -3.66 -14.84
C GLN A 107 19.75 -3.67 -15.01
N ASN A 108 19.25 -3.23 -16.16
CA ASN A 108 17.84 -3.13 -16.49
C ASN A 108 17.10 -4.49 -16.56
N ILE A 109 17.81 -5.61 -16.58
CA ILE A 109 17.23 -6.95 -16.44
C ILE A 109 16.69 -7.17 -15.01
N PHE A 110 17.32 -6.54 -14.00
CA PHE A 110 17.01 -6.82 -12.59
C PHE A 110 16.43 -5.65 -11.81
N VAL A 111 16.38 -4.46 -12.39
CA VAL A 111 15.95 -3.23 -11.73
C VAL A 111 15.07 -2.43 -12.69
N PHE A 112 14.22 -1.58 -12.16
CA PHE A 112 13.48 -0.58 -12.92
C PHE A 112 14.26 0.74 -13.00
N ASP A 113 13.99 1.53 -14.03
CA ASP A 113 14.59 2.85 -14.20
C ASP A 113 14.06 3.84 -13.16
N ASN A 114 14.95 4.74 -12.73
CA ASN A 114 14.64 5.87 -11.89
C ASN A 114 15.17 7.18 -12.53
N MET A 115 14.87 8.32 -11.92
CA MET A 115 15.27 9.62 -12.44
C MET A 115 16.80 9.73 -12.67
N ILE A 116 17.61 9.18 -11.78
CA ILE A 116 19.08 9.24 -11.87
C ILE A 116 19.58 8.38 -13.02
N SER A 117 19.05 7.14 -13.17
CA SER A 117 19.45 6.25 -14.26
C SER A 117 19.09 6.83 -15.61
N TYR A 118 17.90 7.44 -15.75
CA TYR A 118 17.52 8.16 -16.98
C TYR A 118 18.42 9.36 -17.24
N LEU A 119 18.71 10.19 -16.24
CA LEU A 119 19.60 11.33 -16.40
C LEU A 119 20.98 10.90 -16.93
N MET A 120 21.57 9.86 -16.33
CA MET A 120 22.87 9.33 -16.76
C MET A 120 22.79 8.74 -18.17
N PHE A 121 21.79 7.91 -18.46
CA PHE A 121 21.60 7.29 -19.77
C PHE A 121 21.43 8.34 -20.88
N PHE A 122 20.51 9.30 -20.70
CA PHE A 122 20.30 10.34 -21.71
C PHE A 122 21.47 11.31 -21.84
N SER A 123 22.28 11.50 -20.79
CA SER A 123 23.54 12.26 -20.88
C SER A 123 24.55 11.53 -21.79
N VAL A 124 24.65 10.20 -21.71
CA VAL A 124 25.49 9.40 -22.60
C VAL A 124 24.97 9.49 -24.05
N ILE A 125 23.66 9.37 -24.26
CA ILE A 125 23.03 9.52 -25.59
C ILE A 125 23.28 10.92 -26.17
N ALA A 126 23.12 11.96 -25.35
CA ALA A 126 23.38 13.34 -25.74
C ALA A 126 24.85 13.56 -26.14
N TYR A 127 25.79 12.98 -25.38
CA TYR A 127 27.22 13.03 -25.72
C TYR A 127 27.50 12.34 -27.06
N ILE A 128 26.94 11.16 -27.31
CA ILE A 128 27.09 10.44 -28.59
C ILE A 128 26.57 11.29 -29.74
N ASN A 129 25.39 11.90 -29.62
CA ASN A 129 24.80 12.75 -30.61
C ASN A 129 25.65 14.02 -30.85
N TRP A 130 26.07 14.71 -29.79
CA TRP A 130 26.88 15.92 -29.89
C TRP A 130 28.21 15.64 -30.61
N ARG A 131 28.89 14.58 -30.23
CA ARG A 131 30.18 14.20 -30.79
C ARG A 131 30.07 13.87 -32.29
N ASP A 132 28.92 13.32 -32.71
CA ASP A 132 28.63 13.00 -34.08
C ASP A 132 28.34 14.25 -34.94
N MET A 133 27.66 15.23 -34.37
CA MET A 133 27.25 16.47 -35.08
C MET A 133 28.35 17.52 -35.19
N GLU A 134 29.44 17.43 -34.42
CA GLU A 134 30.51 18.44 -34.32
C GLU A 134 31.09 18.90 -35.70
N ASP A 135 31.05 18.08 -36.77
CA ASP A 135 31.49 18.44 -38.12
C ASP A 135 30.42 19.02 -39.04
N GLN A 136 29.14 18.78 -38.74
CA GLN A 136 28.08 19.33 -39.60
C GLN A 136 27.93 20.83 -39.35
N GLU A 137 28.11 21.28 -38.12
CA GLU A 137 28.10 22.71 -37.81
C GLU A 137 29.27 23.45 -38.46
N VAL A 138 30.47 22.85 -38.45
CA VAL A 138 31.64 23.44 -39.14
C VAL A 138 31.41 23.54 -40.64
N LYS A 139 30.89 22.51 -41.30
CA LYS A 139 30.54 22.52 -42.71
C LYS A 139 29.41 23.51 -43.04
N ASN A 140 28.36 23.55 -42.22
CA ASN A 140 27.25 24.50 -42.43
C ASN A 140 27.68 25.95 -42.19
N LYS A 141 28.60 26.22 -41.28
CA LYS A 141 29.16 27.56 -41.06
C LYS A 141 29.96 28.07 -42.25
N TYR A 142 30.66 27.19 -42.99
CA TYR A 142 31.34 27.52 -44.24
C TYR A 142 30.38 27.74 -45.41
N ILE A 143 29.22 27.07 -45.43
CA ILE A 143 28.20 27.18 -46.48
C ILE A 143 27.30 28.41 -46.27
N ASN A 144 26.96 28.75 -45.00
CA ASN A 144 26.02 29.84 -44.68
C ASN A 144 26.66 31.21 -44.58
N ASN A 145 27.98 31.36 -44.62
CA ASN A 145 28.60 32.67 -44.72
C ASN A 145 28.26 33.46 -45.99
N ASN A 146 27.47 32.86 -46.91
CA ASN A 146 27.02 33.47 -48.16
C ASN A 146 25.50 33.74 -48.25
N LYS A 147 24.73 33.55 -47.18
CA LYS A 147 23.31 33.92 -47.17
C LYS A 147 23.07 34.97 -46.10
N ASN A 148 22.81 36.20 -46.52
CA ASN A 148 22.20 37.23 -45.68
C ASN A 148 20.77 36.78 -45.33
N ASP A 149 20.61 35.94 -44.32
CA ASP A 149 19.30 35.64 -43.76
C ASP A 149 18.81 36.90 -43.04
N ALA A 150 17.74 37.51 -43.54
CA ALA A 150 17.01 38.54 -42.83
C ALA A 150 16.59 37.94 -41.47
N LYS A 151 17.30 38.37 -40.43
CA LYS A 151 16.98 37.95 -39.05
C LYS A 151 15.55 38.32 -38.75
N ASN A 152 14.72 37.33 -38.51
CA ASN A 152 13.33 37.48 -38.12
C ASN A 152 13.32 37.83 -36.62
N THR A 153 13.64 39.10 -36.30
CA THR A 153 13.84 39.66 -34.96
C THR A 153 12.67 39.38 -34.03
N TRP A 154 11.47 39.18 -34.56
CA TRP A 154 10.29 38.79 -33.76
C TRP A 154 10.37 37.35 -33.29
N LEU A 155 10.87 36.39 -34.04
CA LEU A 155 11.06 35.00 -33.64
C LEU A 155 12.19 34.89 -32.60
N ASP A 156 13.23 35.71 -32.70
CA ASP A 156 14.36 35.73 -31.78
C ASP A 156 13.99 36.17 -30.35
N ILE A 157 12.90 36.95 -30.20
CA ILE A 157 12.40 37.42 -28.89
C ILE A 157 11.21 36.60 -28.40
N THR A 158 10.26 36.26 -29.28
CA THR A 158 9.03 35.55 -28.86
C THR A 158 9.30 34.11 -28.44
N TYR A 159 10.26 33.42 -29.05
CA TYR A 159 10.60 32.05 -28.71
C TYR A 159 11.17 31.92 -27.27
N PRO A 160 12.23 32.65 -26.86
CA PRO A 160 12.73 32.53 -25.50
C PRO A 160 11.71 33.01 -24.44
N VAL A 161 10.88 34.03 -24.77
CA VAL A 161 9.81 34.46 -23.83
C VAL A 161 8.76 33.37 -23.63
N SER A 162 8.33 32.71 -24.71
CA SER A 162 7.37 31.62 -24.60
C SER A 162 7.94 30.40 -23.84
N VAL A 163 9.22 30.07 -24.02
CA VAL A 163 9.92 29.04 -23.28
C VAL A 163 10.01 29.39 -21.78
N ILE A 164 10.32 30.64 -21.42
CA ILE A 164 10.37 31.11 -20.05
C ILE A 164 8.98 31.00 -19.40
N ILE A 165 7.93 31.47 -20.09
CA ILE A 165 6.56 31.36 -19.57
C ILE A 165 6.17 29.88 -19.34
N ALA A 166 6.45 29.00 -20.32
CA ALA A 166 6.20 27.57 -20.21
C ALA A 166 6.99 26.96 -19.03
N LEU A 167 8.25 27.36 -18.84
CA LEU A 167 9.07 26.92 -17.71
C LEU A 167 8.45 27.33 -16.35
N PHE A 168 7.98 28.59 -16.22
CA PHE A 168 7.29 29.02 -15.00
C PHE A 168 6.02 28.20 -14.73
N PHE A 169 5.24 27.90 -15.75
CA PHE A 169 4.06 27.03 -15.62
C PHE A 169 4.45 25.63 -15.14
N VAL A 170 5.45 25.01 -15.77
CA VAL A 170 5.94 23.70 -15.38
C VAL A 170 6.48 23.72 -13.94
N LEU A 171 7.30 24.71 -13.59
CA LEU A 171 7.84 24.84 -12.23
C LEU A 171 6.71 24.99 -11.18
N TYR A 172 5.69 25.79 -11.47
CA TYR A 172 4.59 25.98 -10.53
C TYR A 172 3.77 24.72 -10.35
N PHE A 173 3.27 24.10 -11.44
CA PHE A 173 2.35 22.96 -11.37
C PHE A 173 3.05 21.64 -11.05
N ALA A 174 4.28 21.44 -11.51
CA ALA A 174 5.01 20.20 -11.28
C ALA A 174 5.90 20.20 -10.03
N ASN A 175 6.21 21.38 -9.44
CA ASN A 175 7.09 21.46 -8.28
C ASN A 175 6.47 22.26 -7.13
N ILE A 176 6.14 23.56 -7.31
CA ILE A 176 5.74 24.43 -6.20
C ILE A 176 4.41 23.95 -5.60
N LYS A 177 3.40 23.71 -6.43
CA LYS A 177 2.08 23.28 -5.97
C LYS A 177 2.12 21.92 -5.26
N PRO A 178 2.81 20.87 -5.75
CA PRO A 178 3.04 19.61 -5.04
C PRO A 178 3.82 19.77 -3.73
N ILE A 179 4.83 20.64 -3.67
CA ILE A 179 5.57 20.92 -2.43
C ILE A 179 4.62 21.53 -1.37
N ILE A 180 3.78 22.49 -1.75
CA ILE A 180 2.77 23.07 -0.86
C ILE A 180 1.79 21.99 -0.37
N ALA A 181 1.33 21.11 -1.27
CA ALA A 181 0.44 20.00 -0.90
C ALA A 181 1.12 19.04 0.08
N SER A 182 2.36 18.64 -0.17
CA SER A 182 3.13 17.74 0.70
C SER A 182 3.40 18.34 2.08
N THR A 183 3.80 19.61 2.15
CA THR A 183 4.01 20.30 3.42
C THR A 183 2.70 20.47 4.20
N THR A 184 1.58 20.74 3.51
CA THR A 184 0.26 20.79 4.12
C THR A 184 -0.20 19.41 4.62
N LEU A 185 0.12 18.34 3.89
CA LEU A 185 -0.15 16.96 4.34
C LEU A 185 0.64 16.63 5.61
N ILE A 186 1.91 17.01 5.70
CA ILE A 186 2.70 16.85 6.93
C ILE A 186 2.04 17.59 8.11
N GLN A 187 1.53 18.81 7.89
CA GLN A 187 0.79 19.55 8.92
C GLN A 187 -0.50 18.84 9.33
N SER A 188 -1.22 18.21 8.38
CA SER A 188 -2.45 17.45 8.68
C SER A 188 -2.20 16.20 9.53
N LEU A 189 -0.98 15.66 9.49
CA LEU A 189 -0.57 14.46 10.24
C LEU A 189 0.08 14.78 11.59
N SER A 190 0.54 16.03 11.77
CA SER A 190 1.23 16.47 12.98
C SER A 190 0.23 16.91 14.06
N PRO A 191 0.53 16.73 15.35
CA PRO A 191 -0.30 17.25 16.43
C PRO A 191 -0.50 18.78 16.32
N GLN A 192 -1.75 19.23 16.41
CA GLN A 192 -2.10 20.65 16.33
C GLN A 192 -2.55 21.18 17.69
N GLN A 193 -2.14 22.38 18.07
CA GLN A 193 -2.58 23.02 19.32
C GLN A 193 -4.11 23.24 19.34
N ALA A 194 -4.71 23.55 18.19
CA ALA A 194 -6.16 23.69 18.04
C ALA A 194 -6.91 22.34 17.97
N GLY A 195 -6.19 21.21 18.14
CA GLY A 195 -6.77 19.89 18.14
C GLY A 195 -7.09 19.32 16.75
N PRO A 196 -7.81 18.17 16.70
CA PRO A 196 -8.05 17.41 15.45
C PRO A 196 -8.83 18.17 14.37
N SER A 197 -9.63 19.16 14.72
CA SER A 197 -10.33 19.99 13.73
C SER A 197 -9.38 20.73 12.79
N LYS A 198 -8.22 21.14 13.29
CA LYS A 198 -7.20 21.80 12.44
C LYS A 198 -6.51 20.80 11.51
N ASN A 199 -6.32 19.56 11.96
CA ASN A 199 -5.81 18.51 11.09
C ASN A 199 -6.77 18.24 9.92
N LEU A 200 -8.09 18.21 10.18
CA LEU A 200 -9.11 18.04 9.15
C LEU A 200 -9.07 19.18 8.12
N GLU A 201 -9.00 20.44 8.57
CA GLU A 201 -8.86 21.60 7.69
C GLU A 201 -7.63 21.51 6.77
N TYR A 202 -6.51 21.00 7.28
CA TYR A 202 -5.32 20.77 6.47
C TYR A 202 -5.55 19.65 5.44
N PHE A 203 -6.24 18.56 5.77
CA PHE A 203 -6.61 17.54 4.79
C PHE A 203 -7.48 18.12 3.67
N GLU A 204 -8.53 18.87 4.01
CA GLU A 204 -9.38 19.54 3.02
C GLU A 204 -8.57 20.46 2.09
N LYS A 205 -7.62 21.22 2.66
CA LYS A 205 -6.71 22.05 1.88
C LYS A 205 -5.81 21.26 0.94
N VAL A 206 -5.28 20.10 1.36
CA VAL A 206 -4.48 19.21 0.50
C VAL A 206 -5.29 18.80 -0.72
N PHE A 207 -6.53 18.32 -0.53
CA PHE A 207 -7.39 17.89 -1.64
C PHE A 207 -7.79 19.05 -2.55
N SER A 208 -8.05 20.25 -2.00
CA SER A 208 -8.36 21.43 -2.81
C SER A 208 -7.21 21.86 -3.76
N LEU A 209 -5.98 21.49 -3.43
CA LEU A 209 -4.83 21.74 -4.29
C LEU A 209 -4.82 20.85 -5.54
N GLY A 210 -5.43 19.65 -5.54
CA GLY A 210 -5.55 18.76 -6.69
C GLY A 210 -4.20 18.46 -7.34
N THR A 211 -3.28 17.82 -6.61
CA THR A 211 -1.95 17.44 -7.08
C THR A 211 -1.87 15.94 -7.32
N PHE A 212 -0.84 15.46 -8.01
CA PHE A 212 -0.59 14.02 -8.23
C PHE A 212 -0.35 13.23 -6.93
N GLY A 213 -0.05 13.89 -5.80
CA GLY A 213 0.08 13.27 -4.47
C GLY A 213 -1.26 13.01 -3.75
N SER A 214 -2.42 13.29 -4.37
CA SER A 214 -3.72 13.12 -3.72
C SER A 214 -4.02 11.68 -3.31
N GLY A 215 -3.52 10.69 -4.04
CA GLY A 215 -3.66 9.26 -3.68
C GLY A 215 -3.04 8.95 -2.33
N GLU A 216 -1.79 9.36 -2.10
CA GLU A 216 -1.12 9.22 -0.80
C GLU A 216 -1.87 9.96 0.32
N ALA A 217 -2.33 11.17 0.04
CA ALA A 217 -3.09 11.96 1.02
C ALA A 217 -4.40 11.25 1.45
N ARG A 218 -5.07 10.54 0.53
CA ARG A 218 -6.27 9.73 0.81
C ARG A 218 -5.96 8.54 1.70
N GLU A 219 -4.86 7.84 1.47
CA GLU A 219 -4.41 6.75 2.33
C GLU A 219 -4.09 7.24 3.75
N GLN A 220 -3.40 8.38 3.87
CA GLN A 220 -3.10 9.01 5.16
C GLN A 220 -4.37 9.50 5.87
N LEU A 221 -5.38 9.99 5.15
CA LEU A 221 -6.67 10.39 5.71
C LEU A 221 -7.41 9.21 6.32
N ILE A 222 -7.43 8.04 5.65
CA ILE A 222 -8.01 6.80 6.20
C ILE A 222 -7.35 6.46 7.54
N GLN A 223 -6.02 6.45 7.59
CA GLN A 223 -5.30 6.16 8.84
C GLN A 223 -5.59 7.20 9.93
N ALA A 224 -5.71 8.47 9.55
CA ALA A 224 -6.08 9.54 10.49
C ALA A 224 -7.52 9.34 11.02
N ALA A 225 -8.48 9.01 10.17
CA ALA A 225 -9.86 8.76 10.57
C ALA A 225 -9.97 7.56 11.55
N LEU A 226 -9.23 6.48 11.31
CA LEU A 226 -9.16 5.33 12.22
C LEU A 226 -8.54 5.73 13.58
N ARG A 227 -7.46 6.51 13.58
CA ARG A 227 -6.85 7.01 14.83
C ARG A 227 -7.79 7.90 15.62
N ILE A 228 -8.47 8.85 14.94
CA ILE A 228 -9.42 9.76 15.59
C ILE A 228 -10.62 9.00 16.15
N GLN A 229 -11.09 7.96 15.49
CA GLN A 229 -12.15 7.10 16.00
C GLN A 229 -11.79 6.48 17.36
N SER A 230 -10.55 6.06 17.54
CA SER A 230 -10.04 5.47 18.78
C SER A 230 -9.65 6.52 19.83
N PHE A 231 -9.66 7.81 19.51
CA PHE A 231 -9.20 8.86 20.40
C PHE A 231 -10.30 9.25 21.41
N PRO A 232 -10.12 8.99 22.73
CA PRO A 232 -11.20 9.17 23.72
C PRO A 232 -11.72 10.61 23.82
N ASN A 233 -10.83 11.59 23.65
CA ASN A 233 -11.14 13.01 23.83
C ASN A 233 -11.65 13.70 22.54
N ALA A 234 -11.74 12.99 21.42
CA ALA A 234 -12.33 13.54 20.21
C ALA A 234 -13.85 13.57 20.28
N SER A 235 -14.49 14.71 19.98
CA SER A 235 -15.93 14.79 19.92
C SER A 235 -16.50 13.89 18.82
N GLN A 236 -17.76 13.43 19.00
CA GLN A 236 -18.43 12.63 17.97
C GLN A 236 -18.56 13.38 16.64
N GLU A 237 -18.76 14.70 16.71
CA GLU A 237 -18.81 15.55 15.53
C GLU A 237 -17.51 15.49 14.71
N ILE A 238 -16.36 15.59 15.37
CA ILE A 238 -15.07 15.56 14.66
C ILE A 238 -14.78 14.16 14.10
N LYS A 239 -15.14 13.09 14.83
CA LYS A 239 -15.05 11.71 14.34
C LYS A 239 -15.86 11.51 13.08
N GLN A 240 -17.10 12.01 13.07
CA GLN A 240 -17.97 11.93 11.91
C GLN A 240 -17.42 12.72 10.71
N LYS A 241 -16.91 13.93 10.92
CA LYS A 241 -16.31 14.72 9.83
C LYS A 241 -15.09 14.04 9.19
N PHE A 242 -14.24 13.42 9.99
CA PHE A 242 -13.11 12.61 9.44
C PHE A 242 -13.61 11.42 8.63
N PHE A 243 -14.64 10.72 9.13
CA PHE A 243 -15.25 9.61 8.42
C PHE A 243 -15.86 10.07 7.08
N ASP A 244 -16.66 11.13 7.09
CA ASP A 244 -17.33 11.65 5.90
C ASP A 244 -16.34 12.10 4.83
N LEU A 245 -15.27 12.80 5.24
CA LEU A 245 -14.21 13.21 4.33
C LEU A 245 -13.48 11.98 3.75
N ALA A 246 -13.16 10.97 4.58
CA ALA A 246 -12.51 9.74 4.13
C ALA A 246 -13.39 8.98 3.11
N VAL A 247 -14.69 8.85 3.38
CA VAL A 247 -15.64 8.21 2.47
C VAL A 247 -15.72 8.96 1.14
N LYS A 248 -15.83 10.30 1.18
CA LYS A 248 -15.87 11.16 -0.02
C LYS A 248 -14.60 10.97 -0.87
N GLU A 249 -13.44 11.08 -0.26
CA GLU A 249 -12.17 11.05 -0.95
C GLU A 249 -11.85 9.65 -1.50
N MET A 250 -12.24 8.57 -0.78
CA MET A 250 -12.09 7.21 -1.29
C MET A 250 -13.01 6.91 -2.48
N ASN A 251 -14.25 7.40 -2.48
CA ASN A 251 -15.10 7.30 -3.65
C ASN A 251 -14.52 8.05 -4.86
N THR A 252 -13.91 9.22 -4.63
CA THR A 252 -13.20 9.97 -5.68
C THR A 252 -12.02 9.14 -6.21
N GLN A 253 -11.19 8.56 -5.32
CA GLN A 253 -10.06 7.72 -5.70
C GLN A 253 -10.47 6.51 -6.56
N ILE A 254 -11.54 5.83 -6.17
CA ILE A 254 -12.08 4.69 -6.92
C ILE A 254 -12.64 5.13 -8.28
N SER A 255 -13.30 6.28 -8.35
CA SER A 255 -13.82 6.81 -9.63
C SER A 255 -12.70 7.19 -10.60
N GLU A 256 -11.59 7.70 -10.09
CA GLU A 256 -10.38 8.02 -10.87
C GLU A 256 -9.63 6.75 -11.31
N ASN A 257 -9.69 5.66 -10.52
CA ASN A 257 -8.94 4.42 -10.73
C ASN A 257 -9.85 3.17 -10.60
N PRO A 258 -10.88 3.00 -11.44
CA PRO A 258 -11.94 2.00 -11.24
C PRO A 258 -11.49 0.54 -11.45
N LYS A 259 -10.27 0.32 -11.93
CA LYS A 259 -9.71 -1.01 -12.17
C LYS A 259 -8.63 -1.40 -11.16
N ASP A 260 -8.32 -0.55 -10.19
CA ASP A 260 -7.31 -0.86 -9.17
C ASP A 260 -7.97 -1.49 -7.94
N ALA A 261 -7.73 -2.79 -7.74
CA ALA A 261 -8.25 -3.57 -6.61
C ALA A 261 -7.81 -3.02 -5.24
N ARG A 262 -6.67 -2.33 -5.18
CA ARG A 262 -6.10 -1.80 -3.94
C ARG A 262 -7.04 -0.82 -3.25
N TYR A 263 -7.63 0.09 -4.00
CA TYR A 263 -8.51 1.13 -3.44
C TYR A 263 -9.84 0.57 -2.95
N GLU A 264 -10.39 -0.42 -3.65
CA GLU A 264 -11.60 -1.13 -3.20
C GLU A 264 -11.32 -1.94 -1.92
N LEU A 265 -10.15 -2.60 -1.83
CA LEU A 265 -9.72 -3.32 -0.63
C LEU A 265 -9.53 -2.36 0.55
N PHE A 266 -8.81 -1.24 0.37
CA PHE A 266 -8.58 -0.26 1.44
C PHE A 266 -9.89 0.34 1.94
N PHE A 267 -10.80 0.67 1.02
CA PHE A 267 -12.08 1.21 1.42
C PHE A 267 -12.95 0.18 2.13
N GLY A 268 -12.99 -1.06 1.65
CA GLY A 268 -13.70 -2.14 2.32
C GLY A 268 -13.17 -2.42 3.73
N SER A 269 -11.84 -2.49 3.88
CA SER A 269 -11.19 -2.65 5.20
C SER A 269 -11.51 -1.48 6.13
N PHE A 270 -11.52 -0.26 5.63
CA PHE A 270 -11.92 0.93 6.39
C PHE A 270 -13.36 0.83 6.88
N LEU A 271 -14.30 0.48 6.01
CA LEU A 271 -15.72 0.31 6.36
C LEU A 271 -15.92 -0.81 7.40
N ASN A 272 -15.16 -1.92 7.31
CA ASN A 272 -15.14 -2.98 8.32
C ASN A 272 -14.80 -2.46 9.71
N LYS A 273 -13.80 -1.57 9.82
CA LYS A 273 -13.40 -0.97 11.11
C LYS A 273 -14.46 -0.06 11.72
N PHE A 274 -15.38 0.46 10.90
CA PHE A 274 -16.53 1.24 11.36
C PHE A 274 -17.82 0.40 11.53
N GLY A 275 -17.75 -0.93 11.36
CA GLY A 275 -18.90 -1.82 11.51
C GLY A 275 -19.90 -1.80 10.36
N LEU A 276 -19.53 -1.17 9.23
CA LEU A 276 -20.39 -1.06 8.02
C LEU A 276 -20.15 -2.28 7.11
N TYR A 277 -20.46 -3.47 7.63
CA TYR A 277 -20.07 -4.73 7.01
C TYR A 277 -20.72 -5.00 5.65
N ASP A 278 -21.97 -4.56 5.42
CA ASP A 278 -22.64 -4.77 4.13
C ASP A 278 -22.02 -3.92 3.01
N GLU A 279 -21.72 -2.67 3.31
CA GLU A 279 -21.00 -1.78 2.41
C GLU A 279 -19.57 -2.25 2.18
N ALA A 280 -18.88 -2.72 3.24
CA ALA A 280 -17.55 -3.28 3.16
C ALA A 280 -17.51 -4.48 2.21
N ILE A 281 -18.44 -5.43 2.36
CA ILE A 281 -18.54 -6.62 1.49
C ILE A 281 -18.70 -6.21 0.02
N LYS A 282 -19.56 -5.23 -0.29
CA LYS A 282 -19.72 -4.76 -1.68
C LYS A 282 -18.42 -4.26 -2.29
N ARG A 283 -17.61 -3.49 -1.52
CA ARG A 283 -16.31 -2.99 -1.97
C ARG A 283 -15.30 -4.13 -2.11
N LEU A 284 -15.27 -5.03 -1.15
CA LEU A 284 -14.35 -6.17 -1.13
C LEU A 284 -14.68 -7.21 -2.22
N ASP A 285 -15.95 -7.43 -2.53
CA ASP A 285 -16.37 -8.27 -3.67
C ASP A 285 -15.88 -7.65 -4.99
N ARG A 286 -15.96 -6.32 -5.13
CA ARG A 286 -15.38 -5.64 -6.29
C ARG A 286 -13.85 -5.77 -6.33
N ALA A 287 -13.16 -5.65 -5.19
CA ALA A 287 -11.73 -5.92 -5.11
C ALA A 287 -11.39 -7.36 -5.54
N ARG A 288 -12.21 -8.34 -5.14
CA ARG A 288 -12.06 -9.75 -5.53
C ARG A 288 -12.25 -9.98 -7.03
N GLU A 289 -13.21 -9.30 -7.66
CA GLU A 289 -13.37 -9.35 -9.13
C GLU A 289 -12.11 -8.85 -9.84
N LEU A 290 -11.45 -7.82 -9.32
CA LEU A 290 -10.25 -7.22 -9.90
C LEU A 290 -8.97 -8.01 -9.59
N SER A 291 -8.93 -8.70 -8.43
CA SER A 291 -7.78 -9.51 -7.99
C SER A 291 -8.27 -10.82 -7.35
N PRO A 292 -8.69 -11.81 -8.16
CA PRO A 292 -9.46 -12.96 -7.68
C PRO A 292 -8.70 -13.91 -6.75
N LYS A 293 -7.37 -13.93 -6.83
CA LYS A 293 -6.52 -14.88 -6.08
C LYS A 293 -5.83 -14.24 -4.87
N LYS A 294 -6.08 -12.96 -4.58
CA LYS A 294 -5.39 -12.25 -3.50
C LYS A 294 -6.01 -12.60 -2.15
N GLN A 295 -5.25 -13.31 -1.31
CA GLN A 295 -5.73 -13.84 -0.02
C GLN A 295 -6.19 -12.74 0.93
N SER A 296 -5.51 -11.58 0.97
CA SER A 296 -5.90 -10.48 1.85
C SER A 296 -7.32 -9.97 1.61
N ILE A 297 -7.82 -10.04 0.39
CA ILE A 297 -9.21 -9.70 0.07
C ILE A 297 -10.16 -10.72 0.70
N LEU A 298 -9.85 -12.01 0.56
CA LEU A 298 -10.65 -13.08 1.17
C LEU A 298 -10.66 -13.00 2.70
N PHE A 299 -9.54 -12.60 3.32
CA PHE A 299 -9.45 -12.37 4.76
C PHE A 299 -10.38 -11.26 5.21
N GLU A 300 -10.41 -10.14 4.50
CA GLU A 300 -11.27 -8.99 4.85
C GLU A 300 -12.75 -9.33 4.65
N ILE A 301 -13.12 -10.02 3.56
CA ILE A 301 -14.51 -10.49 3.37
C ILE A 301 -14.88 -11.50 4.47
N GLY A 302 -13.99 -12.45 4.77
CA GLY A 302 -14.18 -13.42 5.85
C GLY A 302 -14.39 -12.73 7.20
N SER A 303 -13.59 -11.70 7.52
CA SER A 303 -13.73 -10.89 8.72
C SER A 303 -15.09 -10.18 8.80
N SER A 304 -15.58 -9.62 7.69
CA SER A 304 -16.91 -9.03 7.60
C SER A 304 -18.01 -10.05 7.95
N TYR A 305 -17.93 -11.27 7.40
CA TYR A 305 -18.91 -12.32 7.68
C TYR A 305 -18.79 -12.87 9.11
N LEU A 306 -17.58 -12.96 9.69
CA LEU A 306 -17.41 -13.30 11.12
C LEU A 306 -18.13 -12.27 12.00
N ALA A 307 -17.94 -11.00 11.74
CA ALA A 307 -18.58 -9.91 12.48
C ALA A 307 -20.11 -9.90 12.33
N LYS A 308 -20.64 -10.32 11.17
CA LYS A 308 -22.07 -10.49 10.94
C LYS A 308 -22.66 -11.78 11.54
N GLY A 309 -21.83 -12.69 12.05
CA GLY A 309 -22.27 -13.98 12.57
C GLY A 309 -22.50 -15.06 11.52
N ASP A 310 -22.21 -14.80 10.24
CA ASP A 310 -22.29 -15.80 9.16
C ASP A 310 -20.99 -16.62 9.13
N TYR A 311 -20.81 -17.45 10.14
CA TYR A 311 -19.57 -18.19 10.36
C TYR A 311 -19.30 -19.25 9.26
N GLN A 312 -20.34 -19.79 8.63
CA GLN A 312 -20.15 -20.78 7.57
C GLN A 312 -19.61 -20.14 6.28
N LYS A 313 -20.12 -18.98 5.93
CA LYS A 313 -19.63 -18.24 4.76
C LYS A 313 -18.20 -17.72 4.99
N ALA A 314 -17.92 -17.21 6.18
CA ALA A 314 -16.57 -16.83 6.59
C ALA A 314 -15.59 -18.01 6.49
N LEU A 315 -15.97 -19.16 7.04
CA LEU A 315 -15.16 -20.39 7.01
C LEU A 315 -14.83 -20.82 5.57
N SER A 316 -15.82 -20.77 4.66
CA SER A 316 -15.61 -21.11 3.24
C SER A 316 -14.58 -20.20 2.56
N LEU A 317 -14.65 -18.89 2.81
CA LEU A 317 -13.72 -17.90 2.24
C LEU A 317 -12.30 -18.05 2.80
N LEU A 318 -12.18 -18.28 4.11
CA LEU A 318 -10.88 -18.49 4.77
C LEU A 318 -10.25 -19.83 4.35
N LYS A 319 -11.06 -20.86 4.09
CA LYS A 319 -10.62 -22.11 3.47
C LYS A 319 -10.06 -21.87 2.06
N GLU A 320 -10.79 -21.15 1.21
CA GLU A 320 -10.34 -20.81 -0.15
C GLU A 320 -8.98 -20.09 -0.13
N ALA A 321 -8.82 -19.13 0.76
CA ALA A 321 -7.56 -18.42 0.92
C ALA A 321 -6.40 -19.35 1.34
N TYR A 322 -6.62 -20.26 2.27
CA TYR A 322 -5.64 -21.25 2.70
C TYR A 322 -5.30 -22.27 1.59
N GLU A 323 -6.32 -22.78 0.88
CA GLU A 323 -6.11 -23.76 -0.19
C GLU A 323 -5.34 -23.18 -1.38
N SER A 324 -5.38 -21.86 -1.58
CA SER A 324 -4.63 -21.19 -2.66
C SER A 324 -3.11 -21.25 -2.46
N GLU A 325 -2.62 -21.28 -1.21
CA GLU A 325 -1.20 -21.43 -0.83
C GLU A 325 -1.09 -21.96 0.61
N LYS A 326 -0.91 -23.29 0.72
CA LYS A 326 -0.90 -23.98 2.02
C LYS A 326 0.31 -23.67 2.91
N ASN A 327 1.38 -23.14 2.35
CA ASN A 327 2.55 -22.70 3.13
C ASN A 327 2.33 -21.33 3.81
N PHE A 328 1.21 -20.66 3.55
CA PHE A 328 0.89 -19.40 4.17
C PHE A 328 0.29 -19.61 5.57
N GLN A 329 1.14 -19.55 6.60
CA GLN A 329 0.74 -19.81 7.98
C GLN A 329 -0.38 -18.90 8.48
N GLU A 330 -0.41 -17.63 8.07
CA GLU A 330 -1.50 -16.71 8.46
C GLU A 330 -2.85 -17.16 7.87
N ALA A 331 -2.86 -17.62 6.61
CA ALA A 331 -4.07 -18.17 6.00
C ALA A 331 -4.54 -19.45 6.72
N GLN A 332 -3.60 -20.31 7.12
CA GLN A 332 -3.89 -21.51 7.92
C GLN A 332 -4.48 -21.13 9.28
N PHE A 333 -3.89 -20.16 9.97
CA PHE A 333 -4.38 -19.67 11.26
C PHE A 333 -5.78 -19.05 11.15
N LEU A 334 -6.00 -18.19 10.13
CA LEU A 334 -7.30 -17.55 9.91
C LEU A 334 -8.39 -18.58 9.56
N TYR A 335 -8.05 -19.63 8.81
CA TYR A 335 -8.96 -20.74 8.55
C TYR A 335 -9.30 -21.50 9.85
N GLY A 336 -8.31 -21.76 10.69
CA GLY A 336 -8.51 -22.33 12.04
C GLY A 336 -9.37 -21.45 12.94
N LEU A 337 -9.19 -20.12 12.88
CA LEU A 337 -10.02 -19.14 13.58
C LEU A 337 -11.49 -19.20 13.11
N GLY A 338 -11.70 -19.25 11.78
CA GLY A 338 -13.02 -19.44 11.19
C GLY A 338 -13.68 -20.75 11.63
N ALA A 339 -12.90 -21.82 11.75
CA ALA A 339 -13.37 -23.11 12.25
C ALA A 339 -13.80 -23.03 13.72
N LEU A 340 -13.07 -22.29 14.58
CA LEU A 340 -13.49 -22.00 15.96
C LEU A 340 -14.83 -21.27 16.00
N TYR A 341 -15.01 -20.21 15.23
CA TYR A 341 -16.29 -19.49 15.14
C TYR A 341 -17.44 -20.39 14.67
N ALA A 342 -17.18 -21.27 13.70
CA ALA A 342 -18.14 -22.24 13.19
C ALA A 342 -18.34 -23.46 14.10
N ARG A 343 -17.72 -23.53 15.27
CA ARG A 343 -17.75 -24.64 16.25
C ARG A 343 -17.24 -25.98 15.68
N GLN A 344 -16.32 -25.92 14.71
CA GLN A 344 -15.63 -27.08 14.14
C GLN A 344 -14.30 -27.30 14.86
N ASP A 345 -14.35 -27.69 16.14
CA ASP A 345 -13.18 -27.69 17.04
C ASP A 345 -12.06 -28.65 16.55
N LYS A 346 -12.41 -29.82 16.03
CA LYS A 346 -11.40 -30.75 15.46
C LYS A 346 -10.62 -30.12 14.31
N LEU A 347 -11.33 -29.47 13.38
CA LEU A 347 -10.69 -28.78 12.25
C LEU A 347 -9.81 -27.62 12.74
N ALA A 348 -10.27 -26.87 13.75
CA ALA A 348 -9.48 -25.81 14.34
C ALA A 348 -8.17 -26.33 14.98
N GLU A 349 -8.24 -27.45 15.71
CA GLU A 349 -7.07 -28.11 16.29
C GLU A 349 -6.10 -28.59 15.18
N GLU A 350 -6.58 -29.24 14.13
CA GLU A 350 -5.77 -29.68 13.00
C GLU A 350 -5.02 -28.53 12.30
N LEU A 351 -5.61 -27.33 12.29
CA LEU A 351 -5.03 -26.15 11.65
C LEU A 351 -4.11 -25.34 12.55
N ILE A 352 -4.46 -25.18 13.84
CA ILE A 352 -3.78 -24.26 14.76
C ILE A 352 -2.63 -24.95 15.52
N LEU A 353 -2.82 -26.21 16.00
CA LEU A 353 -1.79 -26.90 16.76
C LEU A 353 -0.46 -27.07 16.03
N PRO A 354 -0.43 -27.38 14.73
CA PRO A 354 0.86 -27.47 14.00
C PRO A 354 1.67 -26.16 13.98
N ILE A 355 1.00 -25.00 14.13
CA ILE A 355 1.65 -23.68 14.12
C ILE A 355 2.15 -23.30 15.51
N TYR A 356 1.29 -23.47 16.53
CA TYR A 356 1.52 -22.90 17.86
C TYR A 356 1.75 -23.94 18.98
N GLY A 357 1.52 -25.23 18.72
CA GLY A 357 1.61 -26.29 19.74
C GLY A 357 0.51 -26.25 20.81
N THR A 358 -0.37 -25.26 20.79
CA THR A 358 -1.44 -25.04 21.78
C THR A 358 -2.61 -24.29 21.16
N MET A 359 -3.80 -24.46 21.74
CA MET A 359 -4.99 -23.66 21.42
C MET A 359 -5.13 -22.41 22.31
N ILE A 360 -4.28 -22.27 23.32
CA ILE A 360 -4.24 -21.11 24.22
C ILE A 360 -3.13 -20.16 23.73
N ILE A 361 -3.50 -19.22 22.87
CA ILE A 361 -2.58 -18.32 22.17
C ILE A 361 -2.88 -16.88 22.62
N PRO A 362 -1.85 -16.08 22.99
CA PRO A 362 -2.04 -14.70 23.43
C PRO A 362 -2.28 -13.73 22.23
N ASP A 363 -3.24 -14.08 21.38
CA ASP A 363 -3.69 -13.31 20.21
C ASP A 363 -5.12 -12.81 20.44
N ASP A 364 -5.38 -11.52 20.15
CA ASP A 364 -6.69 -10.89 20.40
C ASP A 364 -7.81 -11.55 19.59
N ARG A 365 -7.50 -12.08 18.41
CA ARG A 365 -8.48 -12.79 17.56
C ARG A 365 -8.94 -14.10 18.23
N ILE A 366 -8.04 -14.80 18.91
CA ILE A 366 -8.35 -16.00 19.69
C ILE A 366 -9.15 -15.63 20.93
N ILE A 367 -8.80 -14.56 21.64
CA ILE A 367 -9.58 -14.05 22.77
C ILE A 367 -11.01 -13.75 22.33
N ASN A 368 -11.17 -13.04 21.22
CA ASN A 368 -12.48 -12.64 20.69
C ASN A 368 -13.35 -13.86 20.33
N VAL A 369 -12.81 -14.89 19.68
CA VAL A 369 -13.60 -16.08 19.35
C VAL A 369 -14.00 -16.85 20.59
N TYR A 370 -13.11 -17.03 21.58
CA TYR A 370 -13.46 -17.71 22.83
C TYR A 370 -14.48 -16.90 23.65
N ALA A 371 -14.34 -15.58 23.71
CA ALA A 371 -15.34 -14.71 24.35
C ALA A 371 -16.71 -14.79 23.66
N THR A 372 -16.75 -14.77 22.32
CA THR A 372 -17.98 -14.92 21.54
C THR A 372 -18.66 -16.28 21.77
N ARG A 373 -17.87 -17.33 21.99
CA ARG A 373 -18.35 -18.68 22.28
C ARG A 373 -18.80 -18.87 23.73
N GLY A 374 -18.44 -17.95 24.64
CA GLY A 374 -18.64 -18.06 26.06
C GLY A 374 -17.56 -18.90 26.77
N ASP A 375 -16.46 -19.23 26.12
CA ASP A 375 -15.34 -20.05 26.66
C ASP A 375 -14.43 -19.19 27.58
N TYR A 376 -15.02 -18.51 28.56
CA TYR A 376 -14.32 -17.52 29.42
C TYR A 376 -13.17 -18.10 30.21
N GLY A 377 -13.18 -19.42 30.51
CA GLY A 377 -12.05 -20.09 31.16
C GLY A 377 -10.77 -20.03 30.32
N LYS A 378 -10.89 -20.24 29.00
CA LYS A 378 -9.78 -20.09 28.06
C LYS A 378 -9.33 -18.62 27.93
N VAL A 379 -10.29 -17.69 27.92
CA VAL A 379 -10.01 -16.24 27.89
C VAL A 379 -9.22 -15.83 29.14
N ALA A 380 -9.64 -16.25 30.33
CA ALA A 380 -8.93 -15.99 31.58
C ALA A 380 -7.50 -16.54 31.56
N THR A 381 -7.32 -17.79 31.10
CA THR A 381 -5.98 -18.38 30.93
C THR A 381 -5.07 -17.57 30.02
N ILE A 382 -5.59 -17.04 28.91
CA ILE A 382 -4.81 -16.19 28.01
C ILE A 382 -4.41 -14.88 28.70
N TRP A 383 -5.32 -14.24 29.43
CA TRP A 383 -4.98 -13.02 30.17
C TRP A 383 -3.97 -13.28 31.28
N GLN A 384 -4.06 -14.40 32.01
CA GLN A 384 -3.03 -14.80 32.95
C GLN A 384 -1.65 -14.97 32.31
N MET A 385 -1.59 -15.57 31.11
CA MET A 385 -0.33 -15.68 30.34
C MET A 385 0.23 -14.31 29.99
N ARG A 386 -0.63 -13.37 29.55
CA ARG A 386 -0.21 -12.00 29.22
C ARG A 386 0.32 -11.27 30.47
N ILE A 387 -0.38 -11.37 31.60
CA ILE A 387 0.06 -10.77 32.86
C ILE A 387 1.39 -11.37 33.34
N LYS A 388 1.61 -12.68 33.14
CA LYS A 388 2.91 -13.29 33.47
C LYS A 388 4.05 -12.68 32.70
N ASN A 389 3.82 -12.28 31.45
CA ASN A 389 4.83 -11.64 30.56
C ASN A 389 4.97 -10.13 30.84
N ASP A 390 3.88 -9.46 31.21
CA ASP A 390 3.85 -8.02 31.52
C ASP A 390 2.94 -7.79 32.77
N PRO A 391 3.47 -8.00 33.97
CA PRO A 391 2.67 -7.96 35.23
C PRO A 391 2.26 -6.54 35.65
N ASN A 392 2.81 -5.50 34.99
CA ASN A 392 2.51 -4.11 35.31
C ASN A 392 1.47 -3.49 34.39
N ASN A 393 0.87 -4.27 33.50
CA ASN A 393 -0.15 -3.78 32.55
C ASN A 393 -1.54 -3.80 33.19
N ALA A 394 -2.00 -2.65 33.65
CA ALA A 394 -3.30 -2.50 34.33
C ALA A 394 -4.49 -2.98 33.45
N ASP A 395 -4.43 -2.79 32.13
CA ASP A 395 -5.51 -3.15 31.21
C ASP A 395 -5.67 -4.68 31.09
N TYR A 396 -4.58 -5.45 31.27
CA TYR A 396 -4.64 -6.93 31.34
C TYR A 396 -5.34 -7.41 32.60
N HIS A 397 -5.11 -6.76 33.74
CA HIS A 397 -5.79 -7.06 35.00
C HIS A 397 -7.29 -6.73 34.90
N VAL A 398 -7.67 -5.63 34.30
CA VAL A 398 -9.09 -5.29 34.02
C VAL A 398 -9.74 -6.36 33.14
N SER A 399 -9.05 -6.82 32.10
CA SER A 399 -9.56 -7.83 31.14
C SER A 399 -9.70 -9.22 31.84
N LEU A 400 -8.76 -9.59 32.71
CA LEU A 400 -8.85 -10.81 33.51
C LEU A 400 -10.00 -10.73 34.52
N ALA A 401 -10.17 -9.58 35.18
CA ALA A 401 -11.30 -9.36 36.08
C ALA A 401 -12.66 -9.53 35.40
N ALA A 402 -12.81 -8.98 34.20
CA ALA A 402 -13.99 -9.15 33.38
C ALA A 402 -14.24 -10.63 33.03
N SER A 403 -13.18 -11.38 32.72
CA SER A 403 -13.26 -12.81 32.42
C SER A 403 -13.70 -13.62 33.66
N TYR A 404 -13.15 -13.35 34.85
CA TYR A 404 -13.55 -13.96 36.11
C TYR A 404 -15.01 -13.65 36.47
N LEU A 405 -15.45 -12.41 36.23
CA LEU A 405 -16.85 -12.03 36.47
C LEU A 405 -17.81 -12.84 35.58
N LYS A 406 -17.46 -13.08 34.32
CA LYS A 406 -18.26 -13.96 33.43
C LYS A 406 -18.27 -15.43 33.88
N LEU A 407 -17.23 -15.87 34.57
CA LEU A 407 -17.15 -17.21 35.21
C LEU A 407 -17.85 -17.30 36.56
N GLY A 408 -18.31 -16.19 37.12
CA GLY A 408 -18.88 -16.12 38.47
C GLY A 408 -17.83 -16.04 39.60
N GLU A 409 -16.55 -15.94 39.25
CA GLU A 409 -15.41 -15.85 40.17
C GLU A 409 -15.24 -14.42 40.72
N ARG A 410 -16.23 -13.94 41.48
CA ARG A 410 -16.32 -12.55 41.97
C ARG A 410 -15.13 -12.11 42.80
N ILE A 411 -14.62 -13.00 43.67
CA ILE A 411 -13.45 -12.70 44.53
C ILE A 411 -12.21 -12.43 43.66
N GLY A 412 -11.97 -13.28 42.67
CA GLY A 412 -10.87 -13.11 41.73
C GLY A 412 -11.01 -11.81 40.93
N ALA A 413 -12.23 -11.52 40.45
CA ALA A 413 -12.50 -10.29 39.72
C ALA A 413 -12.19 -9.02 40.55
N VAL A 414 -12.58 -8.98 41.82
CA VAL A 414 -12.28 -7.87 42.75
C VAL A 414 -10.76 -7.74 42.96
N ALA A 415 -10.06 -8.86 43.16
CA ALA A 415 -8.61 -8.85 43.39
C ALA A 415 -7.85 -8.26 42.19
N GLU A 416 -8.23 -8.65 40.95
CA GLU A 416 -7.63 -8.15 39.76
C GLU A 416 -7.94 -6.65 39.47
N LEU A 417 -9.17 -6.21 39.79
CA LEU A 417 -9.52 -4.77 39.68
C LEU A 417 -8.73 -3.92 40.70
N ARG A 418 -8.53 -4.40 41.94
CA ARG A 418 -7.67 -3.71 42.90
C ARG A 418 -6.23 -3.60 42.42
N LYS A 419 -5.71 -4.66 41.79
CA LYS A 419 -4.37 -4.64 41.19
C LYS A 419 -4.28 -3.65 40.03
N ALA A 420 -5.29 -3.59 39.16
CA ALA A 420 -5.37 -2.60 38.07
C ALA A 420 -5.36 -1.15 38.60
N ILE A 421 -6.10 -0.87 39.70
CA ILE A 421 -6.13 0.45 40.35
C ILE A 421 -4.75 0.82 40.94
N GLU A 422 -4.08 -0.16 41.59
CA GLU A 422 -2.73 0.03 42.11
C GLU A 422 -1.74 0.44 41.01
N LEU A 423 -1.79 -0.24 39.86
CA LEU A 423 -0.91 0.00 38.71
C LEU A 423 -1.25 1.28 37.97
N LYS A 424 -2.53 1.66 37.92
CA LYS A 424 -3.03 2.83 37.17
C LYS A 424 -4.07 3.58 38.02
N PRO A 425 -3.62 4.52 38.87
CA PRO A 425 -4.50 5.24 39.81
C PRO A 425 -5.65 6.02 39.16
N GLU A 426 -5.52 6.36 37.86
CA GLU A 426 -6.58 7.03 37.08
C GLU A 426 -7.84 6.15 36.95
N LEU A 427 -7.70 4.81 37.08
CA LEU A 427 -8.82 3.86 37.05
C LEU A 427 -9.60 3.83 38.39
N LYS A 428 -9.13 4.53 39.43
CA LYS A 428 -9.67 4.39 40.81
C LYS A 428 -11.17 4.62 40.87
N LEU A 429 -11.66 5.73 40.33
CA LEU A 429 -13.08 6.09 40.43
C LEU A 429 -13.98 5.02 39.77
N GLN A 430 -13.65 4.58 38.61
CA GLN A 430 -14.41 3.56 37.88
C GLN A 430 -14.21 2.18 38.42
N GLY A 431 -13.00 1.83 38.85
CA GLY A 431 -12.66 0.52 39.42
C GLY A 431 -13.33 0.31 40.77
N GLU A 432 -13.33 1.31 41.68
CA GLU A 432 -14.03 1.24 42.95
C GLU A 432 -15.55 1.11 42.77
N TYR A 433 -16.12 1.78 41.78
CA TYR A 433 -17.53 1.59 41.41
C TYR A 433 -17.81 0.13 41.03
N PHE A 434 -17.00 -0.44 40.13
CA PHE A 434 -17.17 -1.83 39.71
C PHE A 434 -16.97 -2.82 40.88
N ILE A 435 -15.99 -2.64 41.74
CA ILE A 435 -15.76 -3.46 42.92
C ILE A 435 -17.00 -3.47 43.82
N LYS A 436 -17.56 -2.27 44.12
CA LYS A 436 -18.77 -2.15 44.94
C LYS A 436 -19.99 -2.88 44.33
N GLU A 437 -20.17 -2.77 43.01
CA GLU A 437 -21.24 -3.48 42.32
C GLU A 437 -21.06 -5.00 42.37
N ILE A 438 -19.83 -5.49 42.16
CA ILE A 438 -19.49 -6.91 42.21
C ILE A 438 -19.68 -7.47 43.63
N GLU A 439 -19.22 -6.76 44.67
CA GLU A 439 -19.37 -7.15 46.08
C GLU A 439 -20.86 -7.15 46.50
N ALA A 440 -21.68 -6.26 45.91
CA ALA A 440 -23.13 -6.25 46.11
C ALA A 440 -23.90 -7.33 45.31
N GLY A 441 -23.18 -8.21 44.62
CA GLY A 441 -23.78 -9.30 43.85
C GLY A 441 -24.28 -8.90 42.46
N ARG A 442 -24.07 -7.67 42.02
CA ARG A 442 -24.43 -7.19 40.68
C ARG A 442 -23.32 -7.39 39.68
N ASN A 443 -23.63 -7.36 38.37
CA ASN A 443 -22.67 -7.40 37.28
C ASN A 443 -22.67 -6.02 36.59
N PRO A 444 -21.65 -5.18 36.86
CA PRO A 444 -21.53 -3.85 36.31
C PRO A 444 -21.21 -3.84 34.80
#